data_d8a1e1a272eb9792d39fb3bf587baaf7
#
_entry.id   d8a1e1a272eb9792d39fb3bf587baaf7
#
_cell.length_a   1.000
_cell.length_b   1.000
_cell.length_c   1.000
_cell.angle_alpha   90.00
_cell.angle_beta   90.00
_cell.angle_gamma   90.00
#
_symmetry.space_group_name_H-M   'P 1'
#
loop_
_entity.id
_entity.type
_entity.pdbx_description
1 polymer ?
#
loop_
_entity_poly.entity_id
_entity_poly.type
_entity_poly.pdbx_seq_one_letter_code
_entity_poly.pdbx_strand_id
1 'polypeptide(L)'
;MKKLIILGLLASSLFAQSALEKRISVMKDLETAMATVQKGYLYNNLNIVKNGADQLKLHAKDVKSFEIATDGSTFDAKQYAINEASAITSLANDMIDSFKKGEKSKSMIAYQNTLNRCVTCHKIVRKW
;
A
#
# COMPACT_ATOMS: atom_id res chain seq x y z
N MET A 1 42.40 -14.15 3.32
CA MET A 1 41.19 -14.39 2.53
C MET A 1 39.92 -14.68 3.35
N LYS A 2 39.99 -15.32 4.52
CA LYS A 2 38.80 -15.60 5.37
C LYS A 2 38.09 -14.37 5.97
N LYS A 3 38.79 -13.24 6.18
CA LYS A 3 38.23 -12.03 6.79
C LYS A 3 37.33 -11.21 5.81
N LEU A 4 37.57 -11.31 4.50
CA LEU A 4 36.77 -10.59 3.48
C LEU A 4 35.38 -11.21 3.28
N ILE A 5 35.22 -12.50 3.47
CA ILE A 5 33.93 -13.21 3.31
C ILE A 5 32.95 -12.84 4.44
N ILE A 6 33.47 -12.63 5.66
CA ILE A 6 32.63 -12.27 6.82
C ILE A 6 32.06 -10.84 6.67
N LEU A 7 32.82 -9.90 6.10
CA LEU A 7 32.35 -8.53 5.88
C LEU A 7 31.22 -8.46 4.84
N GLY A 8 31.26 -9.28 3.80
CA GLY A 8 30.24 -9.34 2.76
C GLY A 8 28.89 -9.89 3.27
N LEU A 9 28.93 -10.86 4.18
CA LEU A 9 27.72 -11.44 4.78
C LEU A 9 27.00 -10.49 5.73
N LEU A 10 27.73 -9.67 6.48
CA LEU A 10 27.16 -8.65 7.37
C LEU A 10 26.50 -7.51 6.60
N ALA A 11 27.08 -7.06 5.49
CA ALA A 11 26.50 -6.01 4.65
C ALA A 11 25.17 -6.45 4.03
N SER A 12 25.09 -7.68 3.52
CA SER A 12 23.85 -8.21 2.90
C SER A 12 22.69 -8.30 3.89
N SER A 13 22.96 -8.64 5.15
CA SER A 13 21.91 -8.73 6.19
C SER A 13 21.34 -7.34 6.57
N LEU A 14 22.17 -6.31 6.60
CA LEU A 14 21.75 -4.94 6.89
C LEU A 14 20.85 -4.37 5.78
N PHE A 15 21.15 -4.63 4.52
CA PHE A 15 20.30 -4.19 3.39
C PHE A 15 18.93 -4.89 3.39
N ALA A 16 18.88 -6.17 3.66
CA ALA A 16 17.63 -6.93 3.75
C ALA A 16 16.73 -6.44 4.89
N GLN A 17 17.30 -6.14 6.04
CA GLN A 17 16.59 -5.58 7.20
C GLN A 17 16.02 -4.19 6.88
N SER A 18 16.80 -3.31 6.26
CA SER A 18 16.37 -1.97 5.83
C SER A 18 15.20 -2.04 4.84
N ALA A 19 15.24 -2.94 3.85
CA ALA A 19 14.16 -3.13 2.90
C ALA A 19 12.86 -3.64 3.56
N LEU A 20 12.95 -4.53 4.54
CA LEU A 20 11.82 -5.02 5.31
C LEU A 20 11.20 -3.91 6.16
N GLU A 21 12.00 -3.13 6.86
CA GLU A 21 11.55 -2.01 7.68
C GLU A 21 10.81 -0.96 6.85
N LYS A 22 11.32 -0.64 5.66
CA LYS A 22 10.66 0.27 4.71
C LYS A 22 9.28 -0.26 4.31
N ARG A 23 9.16 -1.55 3.96
CA ARG A 23 7.86 -2.15 3.62
C ARG A 23 6.87 -2.08 4.77
N ILE A 24 7.32 -2.40 5.98
CA ILE A 24 6.50 -2.33 7.19
C ILE A 24 6.01 -0.90 7.42
N SER A 25 6.88 0.09 7.30
CA SER A 25 6.53 1.51 7.46
C SER A 25 5.44 1.92 6.46
N VAL A 26 5.65 1.67 5.16
CA VAL A 26 4.68 2.01 4.11
C VAL A 26 3.33 1.34 4.35
N MET A 27 3.30 0.07 4.80
CA MET A 27 2.05 -0.63 5.09
C MET A 27 1.31 -0.03 6.29
N LYS A 28 2.02 0.43 7.33
CA LYS A 28 1.43 1.17 8.46
C LYS A 28 0.88 2.53 8.03
N ASP A 29 1.57 3.22 7.15
CA ASP A 29 1.12 4.50 6.61
C ASP A 29 -0.17 4.33 5.77
N LEU A 30 -0.24 3.29 4.95
CA LEU A 30 -1.45 2.94 4.20
C LEU A 30 -2.62 2.56 5.12
N GLU A 31 -2.37 1.79 6.18
CA GLU A 31 -3.37 1.45 7.21
C GLU A 31 -3.90 2.72 7.89
N THR A 32 -3.00 3.61 8.30
CA THR A 32 -3.34 4.90 8.92
C THR A 32 -4.16 5.78 7.97
N ALA A 33 -3.81 5.79 6.69
CA ALA A 33 -4.55 6.52 5.66
C ALA A 33 -5.98 5.99 5.50
N MET A 34 -6.17 4.66 5.47
CA MET A 34 -7.49 4.03 5.45
C MET A 34 -8.33 4.39 6.69
N ALA A 35 -7.73 4.35 7.88
CA ALA A 35 -8.40 4.75 9.12
C ALA A 35 -8.81 6.24 9.09
N THR A 36 -7.98 7.09 8.49
CA THR A 36 -8.28 8.52 8.32
C THR A 36 -9.47 8.74 7.39
N VAL A 37 -9.55 8.02 6.27
CA VAL A 37 -10.73 8.07 5.37
C VAL A 37 -11.99 7.65 6.13
N GLN A 38 -11.93 6.52 6.85
CA GLN A 38 -13.04 6.02 7.65
C GLN A 38 -13.53 7.08 8.66
N LYS A 39 -12.61 7.71 9.39
CA LYS A 39 -12.92 8.81 10.30
C LYS A 39 -13.64 9.95 9.58
N GLY A 40 -13.19 10.29 8.38
CA GLY A 40 -13.82 11.32 7.55
C GLY A 40 -15.27 11.00 7.19
N TYR A 41 -15.58 9.73 6.90
CA TYR A 41 -16.96 9.30 6.67
C TYR A 41 -17.83 9.40 7.93
N LEU A 42 -17.31 8.93 9.07
CA LEU A 42 -18.05 8.98 10.35
C LEU A 42 -18.36 10.41 10.78
N TYR A 43 -17.48 11.35 10.48
CA TYR A 43 -17.66 12.78 10.82
C TYR A 43 -18.30 13.58 9.69
N ASN A 44 -18.64 12.93 8.57
CA ASN A 44 -19.14 13.60 7.35
C ASN A 44 -18.25 14.80 6.94
N ASN A 45 -16.95 14.62 6.97
CA ASN A 45 -15.97 15.69 6.78
C ASN A 45 -15.10 15.44 5.54
N LEU A 46 -15.32 16.23 4.48
CA LEU A 46 -14.57 16.12 3.22
C LEU A 46 -13.07 16.32 3.41
N ASN A 47 -12.65 17.25 4.27
CA ASN A 47 -11.22 17.52 4.46
C ASN A 47 -10.49 16.30 5.06
N ILE A 48 -11.15 15.59 5.97
CA ILE A 48 -10.58 14.37 6.57
C ILE A 48 -10.56 13.24 5.53
N VAL A 49 -11.64 13.04 4.75
CA VAL A 49 -11.68 12.06 3.66
C VAL A 49 -10.57 12.35 2.65
N LYS A 50 -10.45 13.61 2.22
CA LYS A 50 -9.42 14.04 1.28
C LYS A 50 -8.01 13.80 1.82
N ASN A 51 -7.75 14.15 3.08
CA ASN A 51 -6.44 13.90 3.70
C ASN A 51 -6.08 12.42 3.67
N GLY A 52 -6.95 11.53 4.13
CA GLY A 52 -6.70 10.09 4.10
C GLY A 52 -6.50 9.55 2.70
N ALA A 53 -7.34 9.96 1.74
CA ALA A 53 -7.20 9.54 0.35
C ALA A 53 -5.92 10.07 -0.33
N ASP A 54 -5.48 11.28 -0.03
CA ASP A 54 -4.21 11.81 -0.51
C ASP A 54 -3.01 11.04 0.06
N GLN A 55 -3.07 10.63 1.34
CA GLN A 55 -2.06 9.77 1.95
C GLN A 55 -2.05 8.37 1.30
N LEU A 56 -3.21 7.78 0.98
CA LEU A 56 -3.28 6.54 0.22
C LEU A 56 -2.54 6.66 -1.12
N LYS A 57 -2.77 7.73 -1.87
CA LYS A 57 -2.08 7.97 -3.15
C LYS A 57 -0.57 8.15 -2.97
N LEU A 58 -0.17 8.85 -1.91
CA LEU A 58 1.24 9.10 -1.62
C LEU A 58 1.97 7.79 -1.35
N HIS A 59 1.48 7.00 -0.41
CA HIS A 59 2.17 5.78 0.05
C HIS A 59 1.99 4.60 -0.90
N ALA A 60 0.90 4.53 -1.68
CA ALA A 60 0.76 3.51 -2.72
C ALA A 60 1.88 3.59 -3.78
N LYS A 61 2.42 4.76 -4.08
CA LYS A 61 3.55 4.92 -5.00
C LYS A 61 4.82 4.22 -4.51
N ASP A 62 5.01 4.11 -3.21
CA ASP A 62 6.20 3.51 -2.61
C ASP A 62 6.26 1.99 -2.83
N VAL A 63 5.12 1.34 -3.12
CA VAL A 63 5.05 -0.10 -3.43
C VAL A 63 5.93 -0.48 -4.62
N LYS A 64 6.14 0.43 -5.58
CA LYS A 64 7.03 0.22 -6.74
C LYS A 64 8.47 -0.06 -6.33
N SER A 65 8.89 0.44 -5.18
CA SER A 65 10.25 0.26 -4.65
C SER A 65 10.43 -1.02 -3.84
N PHE A 66 9.38 -1.82 -3.64
CA PHE A 66 9.47 -3.03 -2.83
C PHE A 66 10.24 -4.12 -3.56
N GLU A 67 11.17 -4.74 -2.84
CA GLU A 67 11.79 -5.99 -3.25
C GLU A 67 10.83 -7.13 -2.90
N ILE A 68 10.20 -7.72 -3.91
CA ILE A 68 9.30 -8.86 -3.78
C ILE A 68 9.99 -10.06 -4.39
N ALA A 69 10.25 -11.09 -3.58
CA ALA A 69 10.92 -12.30 -4.03
C ALA A 69 10.04 -13.04 -5.05
N THR A 70 10.66 -13.52 -6.12
CA THR A 70 10.05 -14.46 -7.05
C THR A 70 10.29 -15.88 -6.56
N ASP A 71 9.26 -16.72 -6.58
CA ASP A 71 9.35 -18.12 -6.16
C ASP A 71 9.61 -19.09 -7.33
N GLY A 72 10.07 -18.55 -8.47
CA GLY A 72 10.28 -19.34 -9.69
C GLY A 72 8.99 -19.66 -10.47
N SER A 73 7.84 -19.16 -10.02
CA SER A 73 6.58 -19.26 -10.76
C SER A 73 6.56 -18.28 -11.94
N THR A 74 5.67 -18.50 -12.90
CA THR A 74 5.41 -17.55 -14.00
C THR A 74 4.65 -16.31 -13.54
N PHE A 75 4.20 -16.26 -12.28
CA PHE A 75 3.46 -15.15 -11.72
C PHE A 75 4.40 -14.03 -11.26
N ASP A 76 4.26 -12.86 -11.86
CA ASP A 76 5.01 -11.66 -11.46
C ASP A 76 4.32 -10.95 -10.27
N ALA A 77 4.70 -11.36 -9.07
CA ALA A 77 4.18 -10.80 -7.82
C ALA A 77 4.49 -9.30 -7.67
N LYS A 78 5.63 -8.84 -8.20
CA LYS A 78 6.00 -7.42 -8.16
C LYS A 78 5.11 -6.59 -9.07
N GLN A 79 4.93 -7.01 -10.32
CA GLN A 79 4.04 -6.31 -11.25
C GLN A 79 2.59 -6.32 -10.75
N TYR A 80 2.15 -7.42 -10.17
CA TYR A 80 0.83 -7.51 -9.54
C TYR A 80 0.67 -6.48 -8.42
N ALA A 81 1.63 -6.37 -7.50
CA ALA A 81 1.60 -5.38 -6.41
C ALA A 81 1.58 -3.93 -6.94
N ILE A 82 2.32 -3.65 -8.01
CA ILE A 82 2.31 -2.33 -8.67
C ILE A 82 0.94 -2.02 -9.28
N ASN A 83 0.29 -3.00 -9.91
CA ASN A 83 -1.04 -2.84 -10.48
C ASN A 83 -2.09 -2.58 -9.38
N GLU A 84 -2.02 -3.30 -8.26
CA GLU A 84 -2.90 -3.09 -7.11
C GLU A 84 -2.70 -1.69 -6.49
N ALA A 85 -1.46 -1.24 -6.35
CA ALA A 85 -1.14 0.11 -5.87
C ALA A 85 -1.67 1.20 -6.81
N SER A 86 -1.61 0.98 -8.12
CA SER A 86 -2.16 1.90 -9.12
C SER A 86 -3.69 1.97 -9.03
N ALA A 87 -4.35 0.83 -8.83
CA ALA A 87 -5.80 0.77 -8.63
C ALA A 87 -6.23 1.46 -7.34
N ILE A 88 -5.47 1.32 -6.23
CA ILE A 88 -5.70 2.07 -4.98
C ILE A 88 -5.62 3.58 -5.23
N THR A 89 -4.67 4.04 -6.02
CA THR A 89 -4.54 5.46 -6.38
C THR A 89 -5.78 5.98 -7.12
N SER A 90 -6.32 5.20 -8.06
CA SER A 90 -7.56 5.55 -8.77
C SER A 90 -8.75 5.60 -7.82
N LEU A 91 -8.94 4.57 -6.99
CA LEU A 91 -10.03 4.51 -6.02
C LEU A 91 -9.97 5.65 -4.99
N ALA A 92 -8.77 6.08 -4.59
CA ALA A 92 -8.60 7.23 -3.70
C ALA A 92 -9.10 8.54 -4.35
N ASN A 93 -8.91 8.73 -5.65
CA ASN A 93 -9.52 9.85 -6.38
C ASN A 93 -11.05 9.73 -6.40
N ASP A 94 -11.57 8.52 -6.68
CA ASP A 94 -13.02 8.28 -6.68
C ASP A 94 -13.66 8.56 -5.32
N MET A 95 -12.97 8.25 -4.21
CA MET A 95 -13.42 8.60 -2.85
C MET A 95 -13.60 10.11 -2.69
N ILE A 96 -12.60 10.90 -3.09
CA ILE A 96 -12.64 12.37 -2.97
C ILE A 96 -13.73 12.95 -3.85
N ASP A 97 -13.75 12.57 -5.12
CA ASP A 97 -14.63 13.17 -6.12
C ASP A 97 -16.10 12.86 -5.84
N SER A 98 -16.41 11.61 -5.49
CA SER A 98 -17.76 11.19 -5.14
C SER A 98 -18.23 11.85 -3.84
N PHE A 99 -17.37 11.92 -2.83
CA PHE A 99 -17.72 12.57 -1.56
C PHE A 99 -18.00 14.05 -1.76
N LYS A 100 -17.17 14.75 -2.55
CA LYS A 100 -17.33 16.18 -2.89
C LYS A 100 -18.64 16.44 -3.62
N LYS A 101 -19.08 15.53 -4.49
CA LYS A 101 -20.36 15.62 -5.20
C LYS A 101 -21.58 15.26 -4.34
N GLY A 102 -21.39 14.87 -3.08
CA GLY A 102 -22.47 14.40 -2.21
C GLY A 102 -22.86 12.94 -2.45
N GLU A 103 -22.18 12.22 -3.34
CA GLU A 103 -22.41 10.81 -3.67
C GLU A 103 -21.73 9.89 -2.62
N LYS A 104 -22.17 10.02 -1.35
CA LYS A 104 -21.53 9.35 -0.21
C LYS A 104 -21.41 7.84 -0.37
N SER A 105 -22.47 7.19 -0.88
CA SER A 105 -22.47 5.74 -1.10
C SER A 105 -21.41 5.31 -2.11
N LYS A 106 -21.21 6.06 -3.20
CA LYS A 106 -20.17 5.76 -4.19
C LYS A 106 -18.78 5.92 -3.59
N SER A 107 -18.57 6.97 -2.79
CA SER A 107 -17.31 7.17 -2.08
C SER A 107 -17.01 6.00 -1.13
N MET A 108 -18.01 5.51 -0.38
CA MET A 108 -17.86 4.34 0.49
C MET A 108 -17.58 3.05 -0.28
N ILE A 109 -18.19 2.85 -1.45
CA ILE A 109 -17.89 1.70 -2.32
C ILE A 109 -16.42 1.75 -2.79
N ALA A 110 -15.90 2.92 -3.16
CA ALA A 110 -14.49 3.07 -3.51
C ALA A 110 -13.56 2.71 -2.33
N TYR A 111 -13.92 3.10 -1.11
CA TYR A 111 -13.20 2.71 0.11
C TYR A 111 -13.22 1.18 0.33
N GLN A 112 -14.38 0.54 0.22
CA GLN A 112 -14.52 -0.91 0.36
C GLN A 112 -13.70 -1.66 -0.69
N ASN A 113 -13.71 -1.18 -1.93
CA ASN A 113 -12.91 -1.75 -3.01
C ASN A 113 -11.40 -1.59 -2.73
N THR A 114 -10.97 -0.47 -2.14
CA THR A 114 -9.59 -0.28 -1.71
C THR A 114 -9.19 -1.31 -0.65
N LEU A 115 -10.01 -1.51 0.37
CA LEU A 115 -9.76 -2.52 1.41
C LEU A 115 -9.66 -3.93 0.81
N ASN A 116 -10.57 -4.28 -0.11
CA ASN A 116 -10.54 -5.56 -0.80
C ASN A 116 -9.24 -5.76 -1.58
N ARG A 117 -8.71 -4.73 -2.25
CA ARG A 117 -7.43 -4.80 -2.95
C ARG A 117 -6.26 -5.00 -1.99
N CYS A 118 -6.25 -4.30 -0.86
CA CYS A 118 -5.24 -4.50 0.19
C CYS A 118 -5.21 -5.97 0.65
N VAL A 119 -6.36 -6.52 1.01
CA VAL A 119 -6.49 -7.90 1.50
C VAL A 119 -6.10 -8.91 0.41
N THR A 120 -6.59 -8.74 -0.81
CA THR A 120 -6.29 -9.66 -1.92
C THR A 120 -4.81 -9.65 -2.27
N CYS A 121 -4.18 -8.47 -2.33
CA CYS A 121 -2.74 -8.36 -2.55
C CYS A 121 -1.95 -9.09 -1.46
N HIS A 122 -2.30 -8.91 -0.19
CA HIS A 122 -1.65 -9.60 0.92
C HIS A 122 -1.83 -11.12 0.82
N LYS A 123 -3.02 -11.63 0.49
CA LYS A 123 -3.24 -13.07 0.29
C LYS A 123 -2.35 -13.65 -0.81
N ILE A 124 -2.20 -12.94 -1.92
CA ILE A 124 -1.46 -13.44 -3.09
C ILE A 124 0.05 -13.26 -2.88
N VAL A 125 0.50 -12.07 -2.49
CA VAL A 125 1.94 -11.74 -2.40
C VAL A 125 2.58 -12.30 -1.12
N ARG A 126 1.85 -12.31 0.00
CA ARG A 126 2.33 -12.83 1.30
C ARG A 126 1.90 -14.26 1.58
N LYS A 127 1.05 -14.84 0.74
CA LYS A 127 0.60 -16.25 0.83
C LYS A 127 -0.06 -16.61 2.17
N TRP A 128 -0.99 -15.76 2.66
CA TRP A 128 -1.83 -16.06 3.86
C TRP A 128 -3.31 -16.22 3.55
#